data_4c0c5b87ed35999ae53c52e2b7302d06
#
_entry.id   4c0c5b87ed35999ae53c52e2b7302d06
#
_cell.length_a   1.000
_cell.length_b   1.000
_cell.length_c   1.000
_cell.angle_alpha   90.00
_cell.angle_beta   90.00
_cell.angle_gamma   90.00
#
_symmetry.space_group_name_H-M   'P 1'
#
loop_
_entity.id
_entity.type
_entity.pdbx_description
1 polymer ?
#
loop_
_entity_poly.entity_id
_entity_poly.type
_entity_poly.pdbx_seq_one_letter_code
_entity_poly.pdbx_strand_id
1 'polypeptide(L)'
;LAARWKADPPKRPIIIAGSTGSQATTRELMKVVSRLSKGVVVLPNIDVDLDNDSWRLIGDQHPQYALKHTLTALGVERHQVPMLKFENEQGRARRVLMREALAPAEKTADWIARLTAIGGEAFVRHGASGLRLLEAATEEEEATAIALMLREKLEDPNGNAAVVTPDAGLARRIEAKLTRWGIE
;
A
#
# COMPACT_ATOMS: atom_id res chain seq x y z
N LEU A 1 -1.12 -12.69 -23.86
CA LEU A 1 -1.87 -13.45 -22.85
C LEU A 1 -3.32 -13.00 -22.80
N ALA A 2 -3.62 -11.71 -22.61
CA ALA A 2 -4.99 -11.18 -22.53
C ALA A 2 -5.84 -11.52 -23.77
N ALA A 3 -5.32 -11.34 -24.98
CA ALA A 3 -6.02 -11.69 -26.22
C ALA A 3 -6.34 -13.20 -26.31
N ARG A 4 -5.38 -14.05 -25.91
CA ARG A 4 -5.57 -15.51 -25.87
C ARG A 4 -6.69 -15.89 -24.88
N TRP A 5 -6.72 -15.33 -23.71
CA TRP A 5 -7.72 -15.63 -22.68
C TRP A 5 -9.12 -15.08 -22.98
N LYS A 6 -9.21 -14.08 -23.86
CA LYS A 6 -10.49 -13.64 -24.40
C LYS A 6 -11.08 -14.68 -25.37
N ALA A 7 -10.24 -15.31 -26.19
CA ALA A 7 -10.65 -16.31 -27.19
C ALA A 7 -10.83 -17.70 -26.57
N ASP A 8 -9.93 -18.10 -25.69
CA ASP A 8 -9.91 -19.42 -25.03
C ASP A 8 -9.71 -19.22 -23.53
N PRO A 9 -10.79 -19.07 -22.74
CA PRO A 9 -10.73 -18.83 -21.32
C PRO A 9 -10.12 -20.00 -20.54
N PRO A 10 -9.21 -19.75 -19.58
CA PRO A 10 -8.62 -20.79 -18.75
C PRO A 10 -9.69 -21.47 -17.87
N LYS A 11 -9.62 -22.79 -17.78
CA LYS A 11 -10.55 -23.59 -16.95
C LYS A 11 -10.18 -23.56 -15.46
N ARG A 12 -8.93 -23.20 -15.13
CA ARG A 12 -8.42 -23.09 -13.75
C ARG A 12 -8.69 -21.69 -13.18
N PRO A 13 -8.81 -21.54 -11.86
CA PRO A 13 -8.88 -20.21 -11.23
C PRO A 13 -7.67 -19.35 -11.58
N ILE A 14 -7.90 -18.09 -11.89
CA ILE A 14 -6.86 -17.09 -12.14
C ILE A 14 -7.03 -15.95 -11.15
N ILE A 15 -5.99 -15.68 -10.39
CA ILE A 15 -5.95 -14.59 -9.40
C ILE A 15 -4.83 -13.63 -9.78
N ILE A 16 -5.16 -12.34 -9.89
CA ILE A 16 -4.18 -11.25 -9.97
C ILE A 16 -4.25 -10.51 -8.64
N ALA A 17 -3.15 -10.44 -7.91
CA ALA A 17 -3.08 -9.77 -6.62
C ALA A 17 -1.87 -8.84 -6.54
N GLY A 18 -1.98 -7.76 -5.73
CA GLY A 18 -0.87 -6.88 -5.38
C GLY A 18 -0.48 -5.84 -6.43
N SER A 19 -1.14 -5.79 -7.59
CA SER A 19 -0.86 -4.78 -8.62
C SER A 19 -1.90 -3.66 -8.59
N THR A 20 -1.44 -2.42 -8.72
CA THR A 20 -2.31 -1.24 -8.90
C THR A 20 -2.80 -1.07 -10.34
N GLY A 21 -2.24 -1.84 -11.28
CA GLY A 21 -2.56 -1.68 -12.71
C GLY A 21 -1.98 -0.40 -13.33
N SER A 22 -0.90 0.15 -12.80
CA SER A 22 -0.25 1.37 -13.33
C SER A 22 0.15 1.25 -14.79
N GLN A 23 0.56 0.05 -15.24
CA GLN A 23 0.87 -0.22 -16.64
C GLN A 23 -0.39 -0.60 -17.43
N ALA A 24 -0.54 -0.05 -18.64
CA ALA A 24 -1.69 -0.31 -19.51
C ALA A 24 -1.88 -1.80 -19.85
N THR A 25 -0.79 -2.51 -20.10
CA THR A 25 -0.81 -3.96 -20.39
C THR A 25 -1.32 -4.78 -19.20
N THR A 26 -0.94 -4.38 -17.98
CA THR A 26 -1.42 -5.01 -16.75
C THR A 26 -2.90 -4.74 -16.54
N ARG A 27 -3.37 -3.50 -16.78
CA ARG A 27 -4.79 -3.16 -16.70
C ARG A 27 -5.64 -3.97 -17.68
N GLU A 28 -5.17 -4.13 -18.93
CA GLU A 28 -5.87 -4.99 -19.91
C GLU A 28 -5.95 -6.44 -19.46
N LEU A 29 -4.88 -6.99 -18.87
CA LEU A 29 -4.92 -8.33 -18.31
C LEU A 29 -5.91 -8.42 -17.13
N MET A 30 -5.89 -7.45 -16.21
CA MET A 30 -6.83 -7.38 -15.10
C MET A 30 -8.28 -7.32 -15.60
N LYS A 31 -8.55 -6.53 -16.65
CA LYS A 31 -9.87 -6.44 -17.28
C LYS A 31 -10.34 -7.77 -17.88
N VAL A 32 -9.45 -8.55 -18.46
CA VAL A 32 -9.79 -9.88 -18.95
C VAL A 32 -10.07 -10.81 -17.79
N VAL A 33 -9.18 -10.84 -16.79
CA VAL A 33 -9.32 -11.75 -15.64
C VAL A 33 -10.57 -11.44 -14.82
N SER A 34 -10.93 -10.16 -14.62
CA SER A 34 -12.15 -9.79 -13.89
C SER A 34 -13.45 -10.29 -14.54
N ARG A 35 -13.39 -10.68 -15.82
CA ARG A 35 -14.55 -11.20 -16.59
C ARG A 35 -14.55 -12.73 -16.76
N LEU A 36 -13.50 -13.41 -16.31
CA LEU A 36 -13.46 -14.86 -16.32
C LEU A 36 -14.39 -15.43 -15.24
N SER A 37 -15.03 -16.55 -15.52
CA SER A 37 -15.92 -17.23 -14.56
C SER A 37 -15.22 -17.66 -13.26
N LYS A 38 -13.90 -17.87 -13.30
CA LYS A 38 -13.04 -18.21 -12.16
C LYS A 38 -11.88 -17.20 -12.02
N GLY A 39 -12.12 -15.95 -12.43
CA GLY A 39 -11.13 -14.88 -12.34
C GLY A 39 -11.37 -14.00 -11.12
N VAL A 40 -10.30 -13.59 -10.44
CA VAL A 40 -10.32 -12.66 -9.32
C VAL A 40 -9.20 -11.64 -9.49
N VAL A 41 -9.51 -10.37 -9.24
CA VAL A 41 -8.52 -9.30 -9.15
C VAL A 41 -8.57 -8.73 -7.74
N VAL A 42 -7.44 -8.83 -7.01
CA VAL A 42 -7.27 -8.29 -5.66
C VAL A 42 -6.45 -7.01 -5.76
N LEU A 43 -7.10 -5.87 -5.56
CA LEU A 43 -6.44 -4.56 -5.61
C LEU A 43 -5.81 -4.23 -4.25
N PRO A 44 -4.55 -3.76 -4.21
CA PRO A 44 -3.90 -3.37 -2.97
C PRO A 44 -4.42 -2.01 -2.50
N ASN A 45 -4.71 -1.87 -1.20
CA ASN A 45 -4.88 -0.58 -0.53
C ASN A 45 -5.85 0.42 -1.17
N ILE A 46 -6.92 -0.06 -1.83
CA ILE A 46 -7.94 0.86 -2.33
C ILE A 46 -8.67 1.53 -1.18
N ASP A 47 -8.76 2.86 -1.20
CA ASP A 47 -9.54 3.62 -0.20
C ASP A 47 -10.99 3.73 -0.63
N VAL A 48 -11.81 2.77 -0.22
CA VAL A 48 -13.24 2.75 -0.52
C VAL A 48 -14.01 3.79 0.27
N ASP A 49 -13.47 4.27 1.38
CA ASP A 49 -14.10 5.21 2.30
C ASP A 49 -13.74 6.68 2.02
N LEU A 50 -12.83 6.95 1.07
CA LEU A 50 -12.51 8.32 0.68
C LEU A 50 -13.77 9.02 0.16
N ASP A 51 -14.03 10.27 0.56
CA ASP A 51 -15.19 11.01 0.05
C ASP A 51 -15.13 11.24 -1.47
N ASN A 52 -16.30 11.41 -2.10
CA ASN A 52 -16.38 11.50 -3.55
C ASN A 52 -15.70 12.73 -4.12
N ASP A 53 -15.66 13.84 -3.39
CA ASP A 53 -15.01 15.06 -3.85
C ASP A 53 -13.51 14.91 -3.83
N SER A 54 -12.94 14.37 -2.75
CA SER A 54 -11.53 14.00 -2.68
C SER A 54 -11.16 12.98 -3.77
N TRP A 55 -12.01 11.97 -4.02
CA TRP A 55 -11.79 11.01 -5.09
C TRP A 55 -11.74 11.65 -6.49
N ARG A 56 -12.57 12.65 -6.77
CA ARG A 56 -12.52 13.39 -8.04
C ARG A 56 -11.22 14.17 -8.19
N LEU A 57 -10.73 14.79 -7.10
CA LEU A 57 -9.52 15.60 -7.05
C LEU A 57 -8.22 14.80 -7.13
N ILE A 58 -8.26 13.45 -7.04
CA ILE A 58 -7.07 12.61 -7.17
C ILE A 58 -6.38 12.88 -8.51
N GLY A 59 -5.19 13.48 -8.46
CA GLY A 59 -4.26 13.70 -9.55
C GLY A 59 -3.15 12.65 -9.61
N ASP A 60 -2.25 12.78 -10.57
CA ASP A 60 -1.18 11.82 -10.90
C ASP A 60 -0.17 11.58 -9.77
N GLN A 61 0.01 12.53 -8.88
CA GLN A 61 0.90 12.43 -7.71
C GLN A 61 0.25 11.68 -6.53
N HIS A 62 -1.07 11.46 -6.56
CA HIS A 62 -1.76 10.83 -5.46
C HIS A 62 -1.61 9.30 -5.50
N PRO A 63 -1.35 8.60 -4.37
CA PRO A 63 -1.17 7.14 -4.34
C PRO A 63 -2.34 6.32 -4.91
N GLN A 64 -3.57 6.85 -4.85
CA GLN A 64 -4.76 6.19 -5.40
C GLN A 64 -4.96 6.41 -6.92
N TYR A 65 -4.10 7.20 -7.58
CA TYR A 65 -4.29 7.54 -8.99
C TYR A 65 -4.33 6.33 -9.92
N ALA A 66 -3.35 5.43 -9.79
CA ALA A 66 -3.29 4.22 -10.60
C ALA A 66 -4.51 3.31 -10.38
N LEU A 67 -4.98 3.19 -9.13
CA LEU A 67 -6.18 2.42 -8.77
C LEU A 67 -7.44 3.05 -9.35
N LYS A 68 -7.57 4.39 -9.31
CA LYS A 68 -8.68 5.12 -9.93
C LYS A 68 -8.78 4.81 -11.42
N HIS A 69 -7.64 4.88 -12.15
CA HIS A 69 -7.59 4.51 -13.56
C HIS A 69 -7.90 3.04 -13.83
N THR A 70 -7.45 2.16 -12.95
CA THR A 70 -7.72 0.73 -13.06
C THR A 70 -9.21 0.44 -12.87
N LEU A 71 -9.86 1.00 -11.88
CA LEU A 71 -11.30 0.86 -11.68
C LEU A 71 -12.09 1.35 -12.89
N THR A 72 -11.73 2.52 -13.44
CA THR A 72 -12.35 3.04 -14.67
C THR A 72 -12.19 2.06 -15.84
N ALA A 73 -11.01 1.48 -16.03
CA ALA A 73 -10.76 0.51 -17.09
C ALA A 73 -11.52 -0.81 -16.90
N LEU A 74 -11.71 -1.24 -15.65
CA LEU A 74 -12.52 -2.42 -15.31
C LEU A 74 -14.03 -2.16 -15.45
N GLY A 75 -14.46 -0.89 -15.43
CA GLY A 75 -15.86 -0.49 -15.39
C GLY A 75 -16.52 -0.78 -14.04
N VAL A 76 -15.76 -0.65 -12.95
CA VAL A 76 -16.20 -0.93 -11.59
C VAL A 76 -16.13 0.34 -10.76
N GLU A 77 -17.22 0.66 -10.07
CA GLU A 77 -17.24 1.75 -9.12
C GLU A 77 -16.56 1.35 -7.81
N ARG A 78 -15.92 2.32 -7.17
CA ARG A 78 -15.12 2.10 -5.94
C ARG A 78 -15.91 1.39 -4.84
N HIS A 79 -17.16 1.79 -4.61
CA HIS A 79 -18.04 1.21 -3.58
C HIS A 79 -18.51 -0.23 -3.91
N GLN A 80 -18.32 -0.68 -5.14
CA GLN A 80 -18.62 -2.07 -5.56
C GLN A 80 -17.46 -3.03 -5.25
N VAL A 81 -16.28 -2.52 -4.87
CA VAL A 81 -15.13 -3.37 -4.54
C VAL A 81 -15.32 -3.94 -3.13
N PRO A 82 -15.49 -5.26 -2.99
CA PRO A 82 -15.61 -5.87 -1.67
C PRO A 82 -14.27 -5.81 -0.94
N MET A 83 -14.30 -5.39 0.32
CA MET A 83 -13.11 -5.31 1.17
C MET A 83 -12.83 -6.66 1.85
N LEU A 84 -11.58 -7.12 1.74
CA LEU A 84 -11.07 -8.21 2.56
C LEU A 84 -10.77 -7.63 3.97
N LYS A 85 -11.58 -8.02 4.94
CA LYS A 85 -11.49 -7.47 6.31
C LYS A 85 -10.50 -8.28 7.15
N PHE A 86 -9.24 -7.87 7.18
CA PHE A 86 -8.19 -8.42 8.07
C PHE A 86 -7.62 -7.36 9.02
N GLU A 87 -8.28 -6.22 9.13
CA GLU A 87 -7.82 -5.04 9.82
C GLU A 87 -8.32 -5.04 11.28
N ASN A 88 -7.38 -4.84 12.22
CA ASN A 88 -7.71 -4.54 13.61
C ASN A 88 -7.98 -3.03 13.79
N GLU A 89 -8.35 -2.63 15.00
CA GLU A 89 -8.68 -1.24 15.33
C GLU A 89 -7.52 -0.27 15.05
N GLN A 90 -6.30 -0.64 15.43
CA GLN A 90 -5.10 0.16 15.16
C GLN A 90 -4.83 0.29 13.65
N GLY A 91 -4.96 -0.80 12.89
CA GLY A 91 -4.82 -0.78 11.44
C GLY A 91 -5.83 0.15 10.79
N ARG A 92 -7.09 0.11 11.25
CA ARG A 92 -8.12 1.04 10.79
C ARG A 92 -7.77 2.50 11.10
N ALA A 93 -7.32 2.80 12.31
CA ALA A 93 -6.92 4.15 12.70
C ALA A 93 -5.73 4.64 11.85
N ARG A 94 -4.75 3.76 11.59
CA ARG A 94 -3.61 4.07 10.72
C ARG A 94 -4.04 4.33 9.28
N ARG A 95 -4.93 3.52 8.72
CA ARG A 95 -5.43 3.72 7.36
C ARG A 95 -6.14 5.07 7.22
N VAL A 96 -6.98 5.44 8.18
CA VAL A 96 -7.66 6.74 8.20
C VAL A 96 -6.65 7.89 8.36
N LEU A 97 -5.64 7.75 9.24
CA LEU A 97 -4.58 8.73 9.40
C LEU A 97 -3.80 8.94 8.09
N MET A 98 -3.43 7.85 7.39
CA MET A 98 -2.74 7.93 6.10
C MET A 98 -3.61 8.60 5.03
N ARG A 99 -4.90 8.32 4.99
CA ARG A 99 -5.84 8.99 4.09
C ARG A 99 -5.87 10.49 4.32
N GLU A 100 -5.96 10.93 5.57
CA GLU A 100 -5.98 12.36 5.91
C GLU A 100 -4.64 13.04 5.63
N ALA A 101 -3.52 12.35 5.90
CA ALA A 101 -2.18 12.87 5.60
C ALA A 101 -1.91 13.02 4.10
N LEU A 102 -2.54 12.20 3.28
CA LEU A 102 -2.39 12.18 1.82
C LEU A 102 -3.58 12.83 1.09
N ALA A 103 -4.43 13.56 1.82
CA ALA A 103 -5.58 14.24 1.21
C ALA A 103 -5.14 15.20 0.09
N PRO A 104 -5.93 15.36 -1.00
CA PRO A 104 -5.66 16.32 -2.04
C PRO A 104 -5.41 17.73 -1.50
N ALA A 105 -4.50 18.49 -2.13
CA ALA A 105 -4.07 19.80 -1.65
C ALA A 105 -5.25 20.78 -1.44
N GLU A 106 -6.28 20.69 -2.27
CA GLU A 106 -7.50 21.50 -2.19
C GLU A 106 -8.31 21.24 -0.90
N LYS A 107 -8.05 20.12 -0.21
CA LYS A 107 -8.71 19.74 1.05
C LYS A 107 -7.87 20.07 2.29
N THR A 108 -6.67 20.61 2.15
CA THR A 108 -5.77 20.88 3.28
C THR A 108 -6.21 22.06 4.13
N ALA A 109 -6.98 23.02 3.58
CA ALA A 109 -7.50 24.16 4.34
C ALA A 109 -8.34 23.73 5.56
N ASP A 110 -9.07 22.63 5.46
CA ASP A 110 -9.95 22.11 6.51
C ASP A 110 -9.32 20.96 7.32
N TRP A 111 -8.01 20.75 7.19
CA TRP A 111 -7.35 19.55 7.73
C TRP A 111 -7.52 19.41 9.24
N ILE A 112 -7.38 20.50 10.00
CA ILE A 112 -7.57 20.48 11.47
C ILE A 112 -9.00 20.08 11.83
N ALA A 113 -10.00 20.62 11.13
CA ALA A 113 -11.41 20.28 11.36
C ALA A 113 -11.67 18.80 11.03
N ARG A 114 -11.09 18.28 9.97
CA ARG A 114 -11.19 16.87 9.58
C ARG A 114 -10.53 15.95 10.61
N LEU A 115 -9.33 16.27 11.09
CA LEU A 115 -8.66 15.51 12.15
C LEU A 115 -9.48 15.51 13.44
N THR A 116 -10.07 16.65 13.81
CA THR A 116 -10.96 16.75 14.96
C THR A 116 -12.19 15.86 14.81
N ALA A 117 -12.80 15.85 13.62
CA ALA A 117 -13.99 15.04 13.34
C ALA A 117 -13.76 13.53 13.44
N ILE A 118 -12.55 13.04 13.15
CA ILE A 118 -12.19 11.62 13.26
C ILE A 118 -11.71 11.18 14.64
N GLY A 119 -11.69 12.09 15.62
CA GLY A 119 -11.30 11.80 17.01
C GLY A 119 -10.09 12.58 17.51
N GLY A 120 -9.61 13.55 16.75
CA GLY A 120 -8.56 14.49 17.14
C GLY A 120 -7.22 13.82 17.47
N GLU A 121 -6.49 14.43 18.41
CA GLU A 121 -5.14 14.01 18.79
C GLU A 121 -5.08 12.56 19.30
N ALA A 122 -6.06 12.11 20.05
CA ALA A 122 -6.08 10.74 20.59
C ALA A 122 -6.14 9.69 19.46
N PHE A 123 -6.96 9.96 18.45
CA PHE A 123 -7.08 9.10 17.29
C PHE A 123 -5.79 9.10 16.44
N VAL A 124 -5.20 10.27 16.22
CA VAL A 124 -3.91 10.41 15.50
C VAL A 124 -2.82 9.63 16.22
N ARG A 125 -2.70 9.77 17.53
CA ARG A 125 -1.72 9.06 18.37
C ARG A 125 -1.93 7.54 18.29
N HIS A 126 -3.16 7.07 18.32
CA HIS A 126 -3.47 5.64 18.17
C HIS A 126 -3.08 5.11 16.79
N GLY A 127 -3.42 5.81 15.71
CA GLY A 127 -3.03 5.46 14.34
C GLY A 127 -1.52 5.50 14.10
N ALA A 128 -0.83 6.44 14.74
CA ALA A 128 0.62 6.59 14.64
C ALA A 128 1.40 5.64 15.58
N SER A 129 0.74 4.92 16.49
CA SER A 129 1.40 4.02 17.43
C SER A 129 2.29 3.00 16.72
N GLY A 130 3.55 2.90 17.12
CA GLY A 130 4.56 2.03 16.49
C GLY A 130 5.19 2.59 15.21
N LEU A 131 4.76 3.74 14.70
CA LEU A 131 5.51 4.46 13.65
C LEU A 131 6.70 5.17 14.29
N ARG A 132 7.86 5.05 13.65
CA ARG A 132 9.10 5.75 14.04
C ARG A 132 9.71 6.38 12.81
N LEU A 133 10.27 7.55 12.95
CA LEU A 133 11.12 8.21 11.95
C LEU A 133 12.55 8.19 12.47
N LEU A 134 13.48 7.76 11.63
CA LEU A 134 14.90 7.83 11.90
C LEU A 134 15.57 8.62 10.79
N GLU A 135 16.30 9.66 11.15
CA GLU A 135 17.13 10.44 10.24
C GLU A 135 18.58 10.11 10.54
N ALA A 136 19.31 9.64 9.54
CA ALA A 136 20.75 9.36 9.63
C ALA A 136 21.54 10.44 8.88
N ALA A 137 22.72 10.77 9.38
CA ALA A 137 23.59 11.77 8.77
C ALA A 137 24.28 11.24 7.49
N THR A 138 24.44 9.92 7.38
CA THR A 138 25.08 9.26 6.24
C THR A 138 24.33 7.96 5.87
N GLU A 139 24.48 7.54 4.61
CA GLU A 139 23.94 6.25 4.13
C GLU A 139 24.50 5.04 4.91
N GLU A 140 25.70 5.16 5.44
CA GLU A 140 26.34 4.11 6.23
C GLU A 140 25.71 4.01 7.63
N GLU A 141 25.37 5.14 8.24
CA GLU A 141 24.64 5.18 9.51
C GLU A 141 23.20 4.68 9.31
N GLU A 142 22.54 5.07 8.22
CA GLU A 142 21.21 4.56 7.86
C GLU A 142 21.21 3.03 7.76
N ALA A 143 22.14 2.47 6.96
CA ALA A 143 22.27 1.02 6.81
C ALA A 143 22.57 0.32 8.13
N THR A 144 23.38 0.95 9.00
CA THR A 144 23.71 0.41 10.32
C THR A 144 22.49 0.40 11.24
N ALA A 145 21.77 1.50 11.29
CA ALA A 145 20.57 1.62 12.11
C ALA A 145 19.50 0.60 11.69
N ILE A 146 19.24 0.46 10.38
CA ILE A 146 18.30 -0.52 9.86
C ILE A 146 18.73 -1.95 10.22
N ALA A 147 20.01 -2.29 10.03
CA ALA A 147 20.54 -3.61 10.36
C ALA A 147 20.40 -3.93 11.86
N LEU A 148 20.65 -2.94 12.75
CA LEU A 148 20.44 -3.09 14.18
C LEU A 148 18.98 -3.30 14.55
N MET A 149 18.06 -2.57 13.92
CA MET A 149 16.61 -2.75 14.13
C MET A 149 16.15 -4.13 13.69
N LEU A 150 16.66 -4.65 12.58
CA LEU A 150 16.39 -6.01 12.13
C LEU A 150 16.89 -7.05 13.13
N ARG A 151 18.15 -6.87 13.60
CA ARG A 151 18.75 -7.76 14.60
C ARG A 151 17.96 -7.75 15.91
N GLU A 152 17.58 -6.56 16.41
CA GLU A 152 16.73 -6.43 17.60
C GLU A 152 15.41 -7.22 17.43
N LYS A 153 14.82 -7.15 16.24
CA LYS A 153 13.58 -7.86 15.97
C LYS A 153 13.72 -9.38 15.97
N LEU A 154 14.87 -9.91 15.64
CA LEU A 154 15.17 -11.35 15.70
C LEU A 154 15.30 -11.90 17.13
N GLU A 155 15.43 -11.03 18.14
CA GLU A 155 15.39 -11.46 19.55
C GLU A 155 13.98 -11.92 19.98
N ASP A 156 12.93 -11.51 19.25
CA ASP A 156 11.58 -11.99 19.41
C ASP A 156 11.39 -13.28 18.58
N PRO A 157 11.17 -14.47 19.21
CA PRO A 157 11.02 -15.75 18.48
C PRO A 157 9.90 -15.75 17.42
N ASN A 158 8.91 -14.89 17.58
CA ASN A 158 7.80 -14.71 16.63
C ASN A 158 7.95 -13.43 15.79
N GLY A 159 9.09 -12.75 15.92
CA GLY A 159 9.35 -11.50 15.24
C GLY A 159 9.61 -11.70 13.75
N ASN A 160 8.85 -10.99 12.93
CA ASN A 160 9.11 -10.87 11.50
C ASN A 160 9.43 -9.41 11.18
N ALA A 161 10.44 -9.20 10.32
CA ALA A 161 10.80 -7.89 9.83
C ALA A 161 11.08 -7.95 8.33
N ALA A 162 10.82 -6.85 7.64
CA ALA A 162 11.15 -6.69 6.24
C ALA A 162 11.66 -5.28 5.97
N VAL A 163 12.63 -5.16 5.09
CA VAL A 163 13.09 -3.87 4.57
C VAL A 163 12.50 -3.68 3.18
N VAL A 164 11.91 -2.50 2.96
CA VAL A 164 11.42 -2.11 1.64
C VAL A 164 12.17 -0.86 1.22
N THR A 165 12.98 -0.95 0.19
CA THR A 165 13.75 0.17 -0.34
C THR A 165 13.84 0.10 -1.87
N PRO A 166 13.72 1.23 -2.58
CA PRO A 166 14.03 1.31 -4.00
C PRO A 166 15.56 1.38 -4.26
N ASP A 167 16.37 1.62 -3.23
CA ASP A 167 17.82 1.75 -3.33
C ASP A 167 18.52 0.40 -3.13
N ALA A 168 19.00 -0.16 -4.25
CA ALA A 168 19.79 -1.40 -4.25
C ALA A 168 21.15 -1.25 -3.56
N GLY A 169 21.69 -0.03 -3.45
CA GLY A 169 22.93 0.27 -2.72
C GLY A 169 22.71 0.11 -1.22
N LEU A 170 21.65 0.71 -0.71
CA LEU A 170 21.25 0.58 0.69
C LEU A 170 20.97 -0.89 1.05
N ALA A 171 20.22 -1.60 0.20
CA ALA A 171 19.92 -3.03 0.42
C ALA A 171 21.20 -3.86 0.59
N ARG A 172 22.17 -3.70 -0.30
CA ARG A 172 23.48 -4.41 -0.22
C ARG A 172 24.29 -4.04 1.03
N ARG A 173 24.25 -2.77 1.46
CA ARG A 173 24.94 -2.35 2.70
C ARG A 173 24.32 -3.03 3.93
N ILE A 174 23.00 -3.09 3.99
CA ILE A 174 22.27 -3.75 5.08
C ILE A 174 22.62 -5.24 5.09
N GLU A 175 22.53 -5.91 3.95
CA GLU A 175 22.86 -7.33 3.79
C GLU A 175 24.27 -7.64 4.25
N ALA A 176 25.28 -6.85 3.83
CA ALA A 176 26.66 -7.02 4.25
C ALA A 176 26.84 -6.91 5.77
N LYS A 177 26.08 -6.03 6.46
CA LYS A 177 26.11 -5.90 7.92
C LYS A 177 25.47 -7.11 8.62
N LEU A 178 24.34 -7.58 8.11
CA LEU A 178 23.66 -8.76 8.64
C LEU A 178 24.53 -10.01 8.48
N THR A 179 25.09 -10.22 7.29
CA THR A 179 26.02 -11.34 7.02
C THR A 179 27.23 -11.30 7.97
N ARG A 180 27.82 -10.12 8.22
CA ARG A 180 28.93 -9.96 9.19
C ARG A 180 28.54 -10.39 10.61
N TRP A 181 27.26 -10.33 10.95
CA TRP A 181 26.73 -10.77 12.25
C TRP A 181 26.21 -12.22 12.22
N GLY A 182 26.39 -12.94 11.11
CA GLY A 182 25.94 -14.32 10.96
C GLY A 182 24.42 -14.44 10.79
N ILE A 183 23.77 -13.39 10.30
CA ILE A 183 22.33 -13.35 9.99
C ILE A 183 22.20 -13.50 8.47
N GLU A 184 21.49 -14.56 8.02
CA GLU A 184 21.22 -14.89 6.63
C GLU A 184 19.79 -14.50 6.23
#